data_8e61ae77fbfffe6ee944d6ced8aa2af5
#
_entry.id   8e61ae77fbfffe6ee944d6ced8aa2af5
#
_cell.length_a   1.000
_cell.length_b   1.000
_cell.length_c   1.000
_cell.angle_alpha   90.00
_cell.angle_beta   90.00
_cell.angle_gamma   90.00
#
_symmetry.space_group_name_H-M   'P 1'
#
loop_
_entity.id
_entity.type
_entity.pdbx_description
1 polymer ?
#
loop_
_entity_poly.entity_id
_entity_poly.type
_entity_poly.pdbx_seq_one_letter_code
_entity_poly.pdbx_strand_id
1 'polypeptide(L)'
;MKSKHNQYNRVILTDCDGACLDWEFSFKTWMDLHGHKILNNSVYDVAQMYGLEKMTAKALVKTFNESAAVGFLPPLRDAQWYIKMLAEKHQFKFVAITSLSLDPYAKKLREQNLAKLFGPETFIDVVCLDCGADKDEALAEAADLYPGAIWIEDKPENADIGTSVGLDAVLVEHGHNMFYKGDAKVVKDWAEIYDYAVSKI
;
A
#
# COMPACT_ATOMS: atom_id res chain seq x y z
N MET A 1 -0.43 -22.76 7.74
CA MET A 1 -0.44 -21.34 8.14
C MET A 1 -1.75 -20.85 8.81
N LYS A 2 -2.79 -21.65 8.90
CA LYS A 2 -4.13 -21.25 9.39
C LYS A 2 -4.30 -20.91 10.89
N SER A 3 -3.28 -21.05 11.75
CA SER A 3 -3.50 -20.95 13.21
C SER A 3 -3.13 -19.61 13.88
N LYS A 4 -2.41 -18.71 13.21
CA LYS A 4 -2.01 -17.42 13.82
C LYS A 4 -2.97 -16.26 13.51
N HIS A 5 -3.71 -16.31 12.41
CA HIS A 5 -4.53 -15.19 11.93
C HIS A 5 -5.94 -15.12 12.58
N ASN A 6 -6.46 -16.23 13.07
CA ASN A 6 -7.83 -16.32 13.62
C ASN A 6 -8.00 -15.73 15.03
N GLN A 7 -6.96 -15.11 15.59
CA GLN A 7 -7.03 -14.53 16.95
C GLN A 7 -7.38 -13.04 16.99
N TYR A 8 -7.46 -12.37 15.81
CA TYR A 8 -7.75 -10.95 15.74
C TYR A 8 -9.13 -10.70 15.16
N ASN A 9 -9.97 -9.99 15.91
CA ASN A 9 -11.36 -9.71 15.51
C ASN A 9 -11.49 -8.47 14.61
N ARG A 10 -10.42 -7.66 14.48
CA ARG A 10 -10.41 -6.39 13.74
C ARG A 10 -9.15 -6.30 12.91
N VAL A 11 -9.25 -6.70 11.65
CA VAL A 11 -8.15 -6.66 10.70
C VAL A 11 -8.49 -5.72 9.55
N ILE A 12 -7.56 -4.85 9.21
CA ILE A 12 -7.59 -4.02 8.01
C ILE A 12 -6.50 -4.54 7.07
N LEU A 13 -6.87 -4.78 5.83
CA LEU A 13 -5.93 -5.07 4.75
C LEU A 13 -5.55 -3.76 4.08
N THR A 14 -4.29 -3.57 3.71
CA THR A 14 -3.85 -2.32 3.06
C THR A 14 -2.72 -2.57 2.07
N ASP A 15 -2.72 -1.85 0.95
CA ASP A 15 -1.48 -1.67 0.21
C ASP A 15 -0.52 -0.81 1.04
N CYS A 16 0.75 -0.78 0.65
CA CYS A 16 1.74 0.08 1.27
C CYS A 16 1.94 1.38 0.49
N ASP A 17 2.31 1.25 -0.77
CA ASP A 17 2.82 2.33 -1.61
C ASP A 17 1.63 3.14 -2.19
N GLY A 18 1.51 4.42 -1.80
CA GLY A 18 0.35 5.24 -2.13
C GLY A 18 -0.86 5.04 -1.20
N ALA A 19 -0.85 4.03 -0.33
CA ALA A 19 -1.89 3.81 0.68
C ALA A 19 -1.46 4.28 2.08
N CYS A 20 -0.39 3.73 2.64
CA CYS A 20 0.12 4.14 3.95
C CYS A 20 1.55 4.72 3.93
N LEU A 21 2.30 4.50 2.86
CA LEU A 21 3.66 5.00 2.64
C LEU A 21 3.73 5.90 1.41
N ASP A 22 4.52 6.98 1.48
CA ASP A 22 4.77 7.89 0.36
C ASP A 22 5.94 7.38 -0.50
N TRP A 23 5.64 6.35 -1.29
CA TRP A 23 6.59 5.76 -2.22
C TRP A 23 6.98 6.74 -3.33
N GLU A 24 6.01 7.50 -3.84
CA GLU A 24 6.23 8.41 -4.98
C GLU A 24 7.26 9.48 -4.64
N PHE A 25 7.14 10.11 -3.48
CA PHE A 25 8.11 11.10 -3.01
C PHE A 25 9.51 10.50 -2.89
N SER A 26 9.61 9.33 -2.28
CA SER A 26 10.91 8.66 -2.08
C SER A 26 11.53 8.20 -3.38
N PHE A 27 10.73 7.65 -4.30
CA PHE A 27 11.19 7.25 -5.61
C PHE A 27 11.67 8.45 -6.44
N LYS A 28 10.91 9.53 -6.47
CA LYS A 28 11.31 10.77 -7.16
C LYS A 28 12.63 11.34 -6.61
N THR A 29 12.78 11.33 -5.29
CA THR A 29 14.02 11.77 -4.63
C THR A 29 15.20 10.86 -5.03
N TRP A 30 14.99 9.55 -5.00
CA TRP A 30 16.00 8.57 -5.40
C TRP A 30 16.40 8.74 -6.87
N MET A 31 15.43 8.92 -7.77
CA MET A 31 15.68 9.17 -9.20
C MET A 31 16.50 10.45 -9.42
N ASP A 32 16.19 11.53 -8.71
CA ASP A 32 16.93 12.80 -8.80
C ASP A 32 18.40 12.63 -8.35
N LEU A 33 18.62 11.91 -7.25
CA LEU A 33 19.97 11.58 -6.76
C LEU A 33 20.78 10.71 -7.76
N HIS A 34 20.09 9.92 -8.60
CA HIS A 34 20.71 9.12 -9.66
C HIS A 34 20.77 9.83 -11.01
N GLY A 35 20.50 11.14 -11.07
CA GLY A 35 20.65 11.97 -12.25
C GLY A 35 19.47 11.96 -13.21
N HIS A 36 18.34 11.31 -12.86
CA HIS A 36 17.13 11.32 -13.67
C HIS A 36 16.27 12.53 -13.35
N LYS A 37 15.90 13.31 -14.34
CA LYS A 37 15.05 14.50 -14.16
C LYS A 37 13.64 14.23 -14.65
N ILE A 38 12.66 14.73 -13.91
CA ILE A 38 11.26 14.67 -14.31
C ILE A 38 11.05 15.56 -15.54
N LEU A 39 10.51 14.99 -16.61
CA LEU A 39 10.13 15.69 -17.83
C LEU A 39 8.63 16.03 -17.85
N ASN A 40 7.81 15.18 -17.27
CA ASN A 40 6.35 15.40 -17.17
C ASN A 40 5.83 14.93 -15.82
N ASN A 41 5.47 15.87 -14.94
CA ASN A 41 4.97 15.59 -13.59
C ASN A 41 3.45 15.37 -13.55
N SER A 42 2.74 15.46 -14.69
CA SER A 42 1.29 15.29 -14.75
C SER A 42 0.84 13.86 -15.07
N VAL A 43 1.80 12.94 -15.27
CA VAL A 43 1.54 11.54 -15.61
C VAL A 43 1.98 10.60 -14.48
N TYR A 44 1.23 9.52 -14.30
CA TYR A 44 1.53 8.48 -13.30
C TYR A 44 2.59 7.49 -13.78
N ASP A 45 2.61 7.19 -15.09
CA ASP A 45 3.54 6.23 -15.69
C ASP A 45 5.00 6.73 -15.61
N VAL A 46 5.87 5.97 -14.95
CA VAL A 46 7.27 6.31 -14.71
C VAL A 46 8.04 6.50 -16.03
N ALA A 47 7.77 5.68 -17.06
CA ALA A 47 8.44 5.80 -18.33
C ALA A 47 8.12 7.15 -19.00
N GLN A 48 6.86 7.57 -18.95
CA GLN A 48 6.43 8.87 -19.49
C GLN A 48 6.91 10.04 -18.63
N MET A 49 6.89 9.88 -17.30
CA MET A 49 7.34 10.91 -16.35
C MET A 49 8.78 11.31 -16.59
N TYR A 50 9.65 10.36 -16.85
CA TYR A 50 11.10 10.57 -17.03
C TYR A 50 11.58 10.47 -18.48
N GLY A 51 10.69 10.23 -19.45
CA GLY A 51 11.04 10.06 -20.86
C GLY A 51 11.94 8.84 -21.11
N LEU A 52 11.69 7.75 -20.40
CA LEU A 52 12.46 6.52 -20.46
C LEU A 52 11.74 5.44 -21.29
N GLU A 53 12.51 4.47 -21.79
CA GLU A 53 11.92 3.25 -22.31
C GLU A 53 11.27 2.44 -21.18
N LYS A 54 10.14 1.75 -21.46
CA LYS A 54 9.37 0.99 -20.46
C LYS A 54 10.22 -0.03 -19.70
N MET A 55 11.12 -0.73 -20.38
CA MET A 55 11.99 -1.72 -19.72
C MET A 55 12.98 -1.06 -18.76
N THR A 56 13.55 0.09 -19.14
CA THR A 56 14.42 0.88 -18.27
C THR A 56 13.67 1.40 -17.04
N ALA A 57 12.49 1.94 -17.24
CA ALA A 57 11.65 2.41 -16.14
C ALA A 57 11.31 1.28 -15.15
N LYS A 58 10.90 0.09 -15.64
CA LYS A 58 10.66 -1.09 -14.81
C LYS A 58 11.91 -1.53 -14.04
N ALA A 59 13.07 -1.52 -14.68
CA ALA A 59 14.33 -1.89 -14.04
C ALA A 59 14.70 -0.91 -12.90
N LEU A 60 14.49 0.40 -13.10
CA LEU A 60 14.75 1.42 -12.09
C LEU A 60 13.77 1.31 -10.91
N VAL A 61 12.48 1.07 -11.16
CA VAL A 61 11.50 0.80 -10.11
C VAL A 61 11.91 -0.42 -9.29
N LYS A 62 12.27 -1.53 -9.95
CA LYS A 62 12.76 -2.73 -9.27
C LYS A 62 14.02 -2.46 -8.45
N THR A 63 14.99 -1.74 -9.03
CA THR A 63 16.25 -1.38 -8.33
C THR A 63 15.96 -0.54 -7.08
N PHE A 64 15.04 0.42 -7.15
CA PHE A 64 14.62 1.19 -5.99
C PHE A 64 13.94 0.30 -4.94
N ASN A 65 13.00 -0.54 -5.34
CA ASN A 65 12.26 -1.43 -4.45
C ASN A 65 13.16 -2.47 -3.75
N GLU A 66 14.30 -2.81 -4.34
CA GLU A 66 15.31 -3.72 -3.76
C GLU A 66 16.47 -2.97 -3.08
N SER A 67 16.44 -1.64 -3.06
CA SER A 67 17.45 -0.82 -2.40
C SER A 67 17.16 -0.59 -0.91
N ALA A 68 18.19 -0.13 -0.19
CA ALA A 68 18.03 0.26 1.21
C ALA A 68 16.98 1.39 1.42
N ALA A 69 16.71 2.20 0.39
CA ALA A 69 15.78 3.31 0.45
C ALA A 69 14.36 2.86 0.84
N VAL A 70 13.94 1.66 0.45
CA VAL A 70 12.60 1.13 0.75
C VAL A 70 12.35 0.91 2.25
N GLY A 71 13.41 0.81 3.04
CA GLY A 71 13.34 0.74 4.51
C GLY A 71 13.14 2.08 5.23
N PHE A 72 13.05 3.18 4.46
CA PHE A 72 12.99 4.55 4.99
C PHE A 72 11.92 5.42 4.32
N LEU A 73 10.90 4.82 3.72
CA LEU A 73 9.78 5.56 3.15
C LEU A 73 9.05 6.33 4.26
N PRO A 74 8.70 7.62 4.03
CA PRO A 74 7.87 8.36 4.97
C PRO A 74 6.42 7.85 4.94
N PRO A 75 5.64 8.12 5.99
CA PRO A 75 4.21 7.82 5.98
C PRO A 75 3.50 8.73 4.96
N LEU A 76 2.46 8.19 4.33
CA LEU A 76 1.61 8.98 3.45
C LEU A 76 0.75 9.94 4.29
N ARG A 77 0.85 11.24 4.03
CA ARG A 77 0.01 12.27 4.67
C ARG A 77 -0.07 12.07 6.20
N ASP A 78 -1.29 11.88 6.70
CA ASP A 78 -1.64 11.68 8.11
C ASP A 78 -1.67 10.20 8.57
N ALA A 79 -1.25 9.27 7.71
CA ALA A 79 -1.31 7.82 7.95
C ALA A 79 -0.69 7.42 9.29
N GLN A 80 0.46 8.01 9.65
CA GLN A 80 1.16 7.62 10.88
C GLN A 80 0.31 7.84 12.13
N TRP A 81 -0.44 8.93 12.16
CA TRP A 81 -1.29 9.27 13.29
C TRP A 81 -2.49 8.32 13.40
N TYR A 82 -3.24 8.19 12.33
CA TYR A 82 -4.50 7.44 12.35
C TYR A 82 -4.34 5.93 12.40
N ILE A 83 -3.31 5.37 11.76
CA ILE A 83 -2.98 3.94 11.90
C ILE A 83 -2.65 3.61 13.36
N LYS A 84 -1.83 4.44 14.03
CA LYS A 84 -1.56 4.26 15.46
C LYS A 84 -2.81 4.37 16.30
N MET A 85 -3.68 5.34 16.04
CA MET A 85 -4.95 5.48 16.77
C MET A 85 -5.85 4.25 16.57
N LEU A 86 -5.96 3.72 15.36
CA LEU A 86 -6.72 2.49 15.09
C LEU A 86 -6.13 1.30 15.85
N ALA A 87 -4.82 1.15 15.86
CA ALA A 87 -4.14 0.06 16.55
C ALA A 87 -4.24 0.17 18.09
N GLU A 88 -3.92 1.33 18.65
CA GLU A 88 -3.79 1.53 20.10
C GLU A 88 -5.15 1.69 20.80
N LYS A 89 -6.08 2.46 20.20
CA LYS A 89 -7.38 2.74 20.83
C LYS A 89 -8.45 1.71 20.48
N HIS A 90 -8.42 1.21 19.24
CA HIS A 90 -9.47 0.35 18.72
C HIS A 90 -9.02 -1.09 18.47
N GLN A 91 -7.75 -1.41 18.78
CA GLN A 91 -7.18 -2.75 18.68
C GLN A 91 -7.23 -3.35 17.26
N PHE A 92 -7.23 -2.50 16.25
CA PHE A 92 -7.07 -2.95 14.88
C PHE A 92 -5.66 -3.50 14.65
N LYS A 93 -5.58 -4.55 13.85
CA LYS A 93 -4.34 -5.08 13.29
C LYS A 93 -4.36 -4.89 11.78
N PHE A 94 -3.19 -4.84 11.19
CA PHE A 94 -3.04 -4.59 9.76
C PHE A 94 -2.31 -5.77 9.09
N VAL A 95 -2.74 -6.10 7.88
CA VAL A 95 -2.01 -6.96 6.96
C VAL A 95 -1.70 -6.14 5.72
N ALA A 96 -0.43 -6.04 5.37
CA ALA A 96 -0.01 -5.37 4.15
C ALA A 96 0.04 -6.36 2.98
N ILE A 97 -0.51 -5.97 1.81
CA ILE A 97 -0.42 -6.72 0.55
C ILE A 97 0.15 -5.77 -0.50
N THR A 98 1.41 -5.93 -0.85
CA THR A 98 2.17 -4.94 -1.64
C THR A 98 2.97 -5.57 -2.77
N SER A 99 2.89 -4.99 -3.99
CA SER A 99 3.66 -5.41 -5.16
C SER A 99 5.05 -4.79 -5.17
N LEU A 100 5.87 -5.19 -4.20
CA LEU A 100 7.18 -4.62 -3.93
C LEU A 100 8.31 -5.32 -4.70
N SER A 101 8.59 -6.55 -4.34
CA SER A 101 9.59 -7.47 -4.88
C SER A 101 9.53 -8.80 -4.13
N LEU A 102 9.98 -9.88 -4.76
CA LEU A 102 10.19 -11.19 -4.12
C LEU A 102 11.53 -11.30 -3.39
N ASP A 103 12.35 -10.25 -3.38
CA ASP A 103 13.61 -10.22 -2.63
C ASP A 103 13.31 -10.24 -1.12
N PRO A 104 13.84 -11.24 -0.37
CA PRO A 104 13.64 -11.33 1.07
C PRO A 104 14.17 -10.12 1.86
N TYR A 105 15.20 -9.44 1.35
CA TYR A 105 15.73 -8.23 1.99
C TYR A 105 14.79 -7.04 1.80
N ALA A 106 14.19 -6.88 0.61
CA ALA A 106 13.18 -5.86 0.38
C ALA A 106 11.98 -6.05 1.32
N LYS A 107 11.48 -7.29 1.46
CA LYS A 107 10.44 -7.61 2.44
C LYS A 107 10.85 -7.22 3.85
N LYS A 108 12.03 -7.62 4.30
CA LYS A 108 12.53 -7.30 5.65
C LYS A 108 12.64 -5.79 5.89
N LEU A 109 13.10 -5.03 4.89
CA LEU A 109 13.17 -3.58 4.97
C LEU A 109 11.79 -2.94 5.07
N ARG A 110 10.81 -3.45 4.32
CA ARG A 110 9.41 -3.02 4.39
C ARG A 110 8.82 -3.29 5.79
N GLU A 111 9.00 -4.50 6.32
CA GLU A 111 8.56 -4.86 7.67
C GLU A 111 9.18 -3.93 8.73
N GLN A 112 10.47 -3.62 8.63
CA GLN A 112 11.15 -2.70 9.53
C GLN A 112 10.64 -1.26 9.40
N ASN A 113 10.38 -0.80 8.18
CA ASN A 113 9.83 0.54 7.94
C ASN A 113 8.43 0.68 8.56
N LEU A 114 7.54 -0.29 8.31
CA LEU A 114 6.20 -0.31 8.90
C LEU A 114 6.25 -0.35 10.44
N ALA A 115 7.07 -1.22 11.01
CA ALA A 115 7.24 -1.34 12.46
C ALA A 115 7.76 -0.05 13.11
N LYS A 116 8.71 0.62 12.45
CA LYS A 116 9.27 1.90 12.92
C LYS A 116 8.24 3.03 12.90
N LEU A 117 7.43 3.12 11.86
CA LEU A 117 6.46 4.20 11.68
C LEU A 117 5.20 3.99 12.52
N PHE A 118 4.68 2.78 12.55
CA PHE A 118 3.34 2.49 13.07
C PHE A 118 3.33 1.69 14.37
N GLY A 119 4.46 1.12 14.76
CA GLY A 119 4.61 0.26 15.93
C GLY A 119 4.83 -1.21 15.56
N PRO A 120 5.63 -1.94 16.36
CA PRO A 120 6.13 -3.29 16.01
C PRO A 120 5.04 -4.37 15.93
N GLU A 121 3.88 -4.13 16.56
CA GLU A 121 2.76 -5.09 16.61
C GLU A 121 1.53 -4.64 15.81
N THR A 122 1.64 -3.53 15.08
CA THR A 122 0.52 -2.99 14.30
C THR A 122 0.26 -3.82 13.05
N PHE A 123 1.33 -4.12 12.30
CA PHE A 123 1.26 -4.99 11.14
C PHE A 123 1.60 -6.43 11.57
N ILE A 124 0.64 -7.34 11.41
CA ILE A 124 0.77 -8.74 11.80
C ILE A 124 1.31 -9.62 10.68
N ASP A 125 1.22 -9.16 9.44
CA ASP A 125 1.81 -9.80 8.27
C ASP A 125 2.08 -8.79 7.15
N VAL A 126 3.05 -9.12 6.29
CA VAL A 126 3.39 -8.38 5.07
C VAL A 126 3.53 -9.38 3.91
N VAL A 127 2.54 -9.38 3.04
CA VAL A 127 2.53 -10.19 1.82
C VAL A 127 3.19 -9.38 0.71
N CYS A 128 4.39 -9.78 0.29
CA CYS A 128 5.10 -9.17 -0.82
C CYS A 128 4.88 -9.97 -2.10
N LEU A 129 4.42 -9.29 -3.13
CA LEU A 129 4.33 -9.79 -4.51
C LEU A 129 5.50 -9.24 -5.34
N ASP A 130 5.73 -9.82 -6.51
CA ASP A 130 6.76 -9.30 -7.41
C ASP A 130 6.43 -7.87 -7.87
N CYS A 131 7.46 -7.14 -8.29
CA CYS A 131 7.32 -5.75 -8.70
C CYS A 131 6.32 -5.60 -9.85
N GLY A 132 5.22 -4.90 -9.58
CA GLY A 132 4.13 -4.69 -10.54
C GLY A 132 3.25 -5.91 -10.80
N ALA A 133 3.31 -6.94 -9.97
CA ALA A 133 2.40 -8.08 -10.05
C ALA A 133 0.97 -7.69 -9.66
N ASP A 134 0.00 -8.37 -10.29
CA ASP A 134 -1.41 -8.27 -9.94
C ASP A 134 -1.67 -8.86 -8.54
N LYS A 135 -2.73 -8.38 -7.88
CA LYS A 135 -3.05 -8.76 -6.49
C LYS A 135 -4.22 -9.75 -6.38
N ASP A 136 -4.75 -10.25 -7.50
CA ASP A 136 -5.98 -11.07 -7.55
C ASP A 136 -5.94 -12.26 -6.61
N GLU A 137 -4.92 -13.10 -6.72
CA GLU A 137 -4.78 -14.31 -5.89
C GLU A 137 -4.58 -13.96 -4.42
N ALA A 138 -3.73 -12.97 -4.12
CA ALA A 138 -3.45 -12.55 -2.76
C ALA A 138 -4.69 -11.94 -2.08
N LEU A 139 -5.51 -11.18 -2.82
CA LEU A 139 -6.76 -10.60 -2.31
C LEU A 139 -7.84 -11.68 -2.11
N ALA A 140 -7.93 -12.67 -3.00
CA ALA A 140 -8.85 -13.79 -2.82
C ALA A 140 -8.47 -14.62 -1.56
N GLU A 141 -7.19 -14.94 -1.36
CA GLU A 141 -6.72 -15.61 -0.15
C GLU A 141 -6.97 -14.77 1.12
N ALA A 142 -6.78 -13.45 1.04
CA ALA A 142 -7.03 -12.55 2.15
C ALA A 142 -8.52 -12.44 2.47
N ALA A 143 -9.41 -12.43 1.47
CA ALA A 143 -10.85 -12.42 1.66
C ALA A 143 -11.36 -13.70 2.34
N ASP A 144 -10.77 -14.86 2.02
CA ASP A 144 -11.06 -16.12 2.71
C ASP A 144 -10.62 -16.10 4.20
N LEU A 145 -9.51 -15.44 4.50
CA LEU A 145 -8.98 -15.34 5.87
C LEU A 145 -9.68 -14.25 6.70
N TYR A 146 -10.09 -13.16 6.07
CA TYR A 146 -10.67 -11.97 6.68
C TYR A 146 -11.93 -11.51 5.92
N PRO A 147 -13.02 -12.28 5.95
CA PRO A 147 -14.22 -11.97 5.18
C PRO A 147 -14.79 -10.59 5.50
N GLY A 148 -15.04 -9.78 4.48
CA GLY A 148 -15.57 -8.42 4.63
C GLY A 148 -14.63 -7.41 5.29
N ALA A 149 -13.34 -7.73 5.44
CA ALA A 149 -12.36 -6.77 5.97
C ALA A 149 -12.23 -5.55 5.05
N ILE A 150 -11.92 -4.41 5.65
CA ILE A 150 -11.58 -3.20 4.90
C ILE A 150 -10.29 -3.46 4.13
N TRP A 151 -10.30 -3.17 2.81
CA TRP A 151 -9.14 -3.20 1.92
C TRP A 151 -8.80 -1.79 1.43
N ILE A 152 -7.64 -1.26 1.82
CA ILE A 152 -7.21 0.10 1.48
C ILE A 152 -6.19 0.05 0.34
N GLU A 153 -6.46 0.78 -0.74
CA GLU A 153 -5.70 0.76 -1.99
C GLU A 153 -5.67 2.15 -2.64
N ASP A 154 -4.68 2.43 -3.48
CA ASP A 154 -4.62 3.65 -4.31
C ASP A 154 -4.86 3.40 -5.80
N LYS A 155 -4.79 2.14 -6.25
CA LYS A 155 -5.06 1.75 -7.64
C LYS A 155 -6.49 1.28 -7.83
N PRO A 156 -7.25 1.91 -8.75
CA PRO A 156 -8.63 1.52 -9.05
C PRO A 156 -8.82 0.04 -9.34
N GLU A 157 -7.95 -0.55 -10.15
CA GLU A 157 -8.05 -1.94 -10.56
C GLU A 157 -7.98 -2.89 -9.36
N ASN A 158 -7.07 -2.65 -8.42
CA ASN A 158 -6.92 -3.46 -7.22
C ASN A 158 -8.05 -3.22 -6.21
N ALA A 159 -8.62 -2.01 -6.16
CA ALA A 159 -9.79 -1.72 -5.35
C ALA A 159 -11.02 -2.48 -5.88
N ASP A 160 -11.22 -2.50 -7.20
CA ASP A 160 -12.30 -3.25 -7.86
C ASP A 160 -12.16 -4.76 -7.65
N ILE A 161 -10.92 -5.29 -7.74
CA ILE A 161 -10.63 -6.70 -7.40
C ILE A 161 -11.02 -6.97 -5.95
N GLY A 162 -10.61 -6.13 -5.01
CA GLY A 162 -10.98 -6.28 -3.60
C GLY A 162 -12.49 -6.34 -3.40
N THR A 163 -13.23 -5.45 -4.03
CA THR A 163 -14.70 -5.46 -4.02
C THR A 163 -15.27 -6.77 -4.60
N SER A 164 -14.72 -7.22 -5.73
CA SER A 164 -15.21 -8.42 -6.42
C SER A 164 -15.04 -9.71 -5.62
N VAL A 165 -14.02 -9.78 -4.75
CA VAL A 165 -13.77 -10.93 -3.85
C VAL A 165 -14.45 -10.78 -2.48
N GLY A 166 -15.27 -9.73 -2.29
CA GLY A 166 -16.07 -9.53 -1.09
C GLY A 166 -15.39 -8.79 0.05
N LEU A 167 -14.30 -8.08 -0.22
CA LEU A 167 -13.71 -7.12 0.70
C LEU A 167 -14.44 -5.78 0.66
N ASP A 168 -14.37 -5.01 1.75
CA ASP A 168 -14.90 -3.65 1.86
C ASP A 168 -13.83 -2.66 1.36
N ALA A 169 -13.78 -2.46 0.02
CA ALA A 169 -12.72 -1.71 -0.62
C ALA A 169 -12.84 -0.20 -0.40
N VAL A 170 -11.70 0.41 -0.04
CA VAL A 170 -11.54 1.85 0.16
C VAL A 170 -10.40 2.34 -0.72
N LEU A 171 -10.70 3.27 -1.63
CA LEU A 171 -9.73 3.87 -2.55
C LEU A 171 -9.24 5.21 -2.02
N VAL A 172 -7.94 5.31 -1.77
CA VAL A 172 -7.30 6.57 -1.38
C VAL A 172 -7.14 7.47 -2.61
N GLU A 173 -7.70 8.68 -2.56
CA GLU A 173 -7.67 9.63 -3.67
C GLU A 173 -6.25 10.14 -3.94
N HIS A 174 -5.84 10.00 -5.20
CA HIS A 174 -4.63 10.55 -5.80
C HIS A 174 -4.93 11.18 -7.16
N GLY A 175 -4.00 11.95 -7.70
CA GLY A 175 -4.17 12.58 -9.01
C GLY A 175 -4.46 11.60 -10.16
N HIS A 176 -3.95 10.36 -10.07
CA HIS A 176 -4.14 9.34 -11.10
C HIS A 176 -5.51 8.63 -11.04
N ASN A 177 -6.22 8.70 -9.91
CA ASN A 177 -7.49 8.00 -9.72
C ASN A 177 -8.71 8.94 -9.51
N MET A 178 -8.54 10.26 -9.70
CA MET A 178 -9.59 11.28 -9.49
C MET A 178 -10.92 11.04 -10.25
N PHE A 179 -10.88 10.26 -11.32
CA PHE A 179 -12.06 9.98 -12.16
C PHE A 179 -12.62 8.57 -11.95
N TYR A 180 -12.24 7.92 -10.86
CA TYR A 180 -12.75 6.62 -10.51
C TYR A 180 -14.28 6.61 -10.40
N LYS A 181 -14.91 5.55 -10.95
CA LYS A 181 -16.37 5.38 -11.00
C LYS A 181 -16.81 3.97 -10.57
N GLY A 182 -15.92 3.19 -9.95
CA GLY A 182 -16.26 1.87 -9.45
C GLY A 182 -16.99 1.93 -8.10
N ASP A 183 -17.12 0.77 -7.47
CA ASP A 183 -17.92 0.58 -6.25
C ASP A 183 -17.13 0.80 -4.94
N ALA A 184 -15.79 0.92 -5.01
CA ALA A 184 -14.99 1.18 -3.82
C ALA A 184 -15.28 2.57 -3.24
N LYS A 185 -15.27 2.66 -1.91
CA LYS A 185 -15.43 3.94 -1.21
C LYS A 185 -14.19 4.83 -1.42
N VAL A 186 -14.35 5.99 -2.07
CA VAL A 186 -13.26 6.96 -2.23
C VAL A 186 -13.10 7.79 -0.96
N VAL A 187 -11.86 7.95 -0.51
CA VAL A 187 -11.47 8.75 0.67
C VAL A 187 -10.24 9.60 0.35
N LYS A 188 -10.11 10.74 1.04
CA LYS A 188 -9.01 11.69 0.77
C LYS A 188 -7.77 11.42 1.61
N ASP A 189 -7.94 10.92 2.81
CA ASP A 189 -6.89 10.78 3.80
C ASP A 189 -7.22 9.71 4.84
N TRP A 190 -6.29 9.50 5.77
CA TRP A 190 -6.46 8.53 6.86
C TRP A 190 -7.43 8.99 7.93
N ALA A 191 -7.75 10.28 8.02
CA ALA A 191 -8.82 10.75 8.90
C ALA A 191 -10.17 10.17 8.48
N GLU A 192 -10.49 10.21 7.18
CA GLU A 192 -11.72 9.61 6.64
C GLU A 192 -11.72 8.08 6.74
N ILE A 193 -10.55 7.42 6.58
CA ILE A 193 -10.41 5.97 6.79
C ILE A 193 -10.66 5.62 8.25
N TYR A 194 -10.11 6.40 9.19
CA TYR A 194 -10.31 6.21 10.63
C TYR A 194 -11.79 6.29 11.00
N ASP A 195 -12.46 7.36 10.59
CA ASP A 195 -13.89 7.54 10.86
C ASP A 195 -14.72 6.38 10.28
N TYR A 196 -14.38 5.94 9.06
CA TYR A 196 -15.02 4.82 8.41
C TYR A 196 -14.80 3.51 9.17
N ALA A 197 -13.58 3.19 9.53
CA ALA A 197 -13.24 1.95 10.26
C ALA A 197 -13.90 1.93 11.65
N VAL A 198 -13.90 3.06 12.36
CA VAL A 198 -14.55 3.17 13.68
C VAL A 198 -16.07 3.06 13.58
N SER A 199 -16.69 3.49 12.50
CA SER A 199 -18.14 3.35 12.29
C SER A 199 -18.61 1.89 12.11
N LYS A 200 -17.68 0.96 11.89
CA LYS A 200 -17.96 -0.49 11.68
C LYS A 200 -17.92 -1.32 12.98
N ILE A 201 -17.58 -0.70 14.14
CA ILE A 201 -17.37 -1.41 15.41
C ILE A 201 -18.39 -1.02 16.53
#